data_e17abb1216753cb2a59012a836a73830
#
_entry.id   e17abb1216753cb2a59012a836a73830
#
_cell.length_a   1.000
_cell.length_b   1.000
_cell.length_c   1.000
_cell.angle_alpha   90.00
_cell.angle_beta   90.00
_cell.angle_gamma   90.00
#
_symmetry.space_group_name_H-M   'P 1'
#
loop_
_entity.id
_entity.type
_entity.pdbx_description
1 polymer ?
#
loop_
_entity_poly.entity_id
_entity_poly.type
_entity_poly.pdbx_seq_one_letter_code
_entity_poly.pdbx_strand_id
1 'polypeptide(L)'
;MYKRQFLGCSTIEQARKLDAAAIRDKYEEYTKIFPAMFTVLDHKFCVGDPMVLFMEGKHVNVPVMSGNTSDEFPSYIEASSKEDLKKKAEEIFGKNAETFLRFPEAMREDSDGKYAKVNGIECTIKCLFSDKKSAGEKKPYYYYRFDSDIPGWDNAGTFHSVDLWFFFETLAKCWRPFVGRHYDLSRMMCNYWVNFIKTGDPNGNDADGKPMPYWYPYEKEKPCEMIFMSDRPVVNCGWVTPFKEFLQEQIKKTLSTGSDQNSWNVKKGDYNEQVKD
;
A
#
# COMPACT_ATOMS: atom_id res chain seq x y z
N MET A 1 -16.96 18.07 10.59
CA MET A 1 -18.15 18.50 11.33
C MET A 1 -18.50 17.52 12.45
N TYR A 2 -18.65 16.24 12.17
CA TYR A 2 -19.10 15.20 13.11
C TYR A 2 -18.21 14.94 14.35
N LYS A 3 -16.87 15.01 14.23
CA LYS A 3 -15.94 14.77 15.36
C LYS A 3 -16.14 15.72 16.53
N ARG A 4 -16.32 17.00 16.23
CA ARG A 4 -16.54 18.02 17.24
C ARG A 4 -17.87 17.80 17.96
N GLN A 5 -18.90 17.40 17.25
CA GLN A 5 -20.21 17.06 17.83
C GLN A 5 -20.13 15.82 18.71
N PHE A 6 -19.37 14.80 18.28
CA PHE A 6 -19.13 13.59 19.10
C PHE A 6 -18.40 13.90 20.41
N LEU A 7 -17.53 14.92 20.41
CA LEU A 7 -16.90 15.46 21.62
C LEU A 7 -17.84 16.34 22.47
N GLY A 8 -19.08 16.56 22.04
CA GLY A 8 -20.00 17.46 22.73
C GLY A 8 -19.65 18.94 22.61
N CYS A 9 -18.84 19.32 21.60
CA CYS A 9 -18.35 20.68 21.42
C CYS A 9 -19.05 21.37 20.24
N SER A 10 -19.52 22.60 20.48
CA SER A 10 -20.09 23.46 19.41
C SER A 10 -19.03 24.20 18.60
N THR A 11 -17.84 24.45 19.19
CA THR A 11 -16.74 25.15 18.52
C THR A 11 -15.40 24.40 18.68
N ILE A 12 -14.43 24.73 17.81
CA ILE A 12 -13.06 24.19 17.91
C ILE A 12 -12.38 24.68 19.20
N GLU A 13 -12.66 25.91 19.60
CA GLU A 13 -12.12 26.52 20.83
C GLU A 13 -12.57 25.74 22.07
N GLN A 14 -13.81 25.25 22.08
CA GLN A 14 -14.31 24.37 23.15
C GLN A 14 -13.57 23.02 23.11
N ALA A 15 -13.41 22.43 21.94
CA ALA A 15 -12.69 21.16 21.79
C ALA A 15 -11.21 21.26 22.24
N ARG A 16 -10.54 22.40 21.97
CA ARG A 16 -9.15 22.66 22.38
C ARG A 16 -8.99 22.79 23.90
N LYS A 17 -10.05 23.01 24.64
CA LYS A 17 -10.04 23.09 26.11
C LYS A 17 -10.25 21.74 26.80
N LEU A 18 -10.59 20.71 26.05
CA LEU A 18 -10.75 19.37 26.59
C LEU A 18 -9.39 18.78 26.93
N ASP A 19 -9.38 17.97 27.98
CA ASP A 19 -8.22 17.14 28.33
C ASP A 19 -7.89 16.14 27.22
N ALA A 20 -6.60 15.94 26.94
CA ALA A 20 -6.14 15.03 25.89
C ALA A 20 -6.60 13.58 26.11
N ALA A 21 -6.65 13.11 27.38
CA ALA A 21 -7.13 11.77 27.70
C ALA A 21 -8.63 11.64 27.39
N ALA A 22 -9.43 12.64 27.71
CA ALA A 22 -10.86 12.66 27.38
C ALA A 22 -11.09 12.65 25.86
N ILE A 23 -10.27 13.35 25.09
CA ILE A 23 -10.33 13.32 23.61
C ILE A 23 -9.97 11.93 23.10
N ARG A 24 -8.90 11.30 23.62
CA ARG A 24 -8.47 9.95 23.25
C ARG A 24 -9.57 8.92 23.50
N ASP A 25 -10.14 8.93 24.70
CA ASP A 25 -11.17 7.97 25.11
C ASP A 25 -12.43 8.11 24.24
N LYS A 26 -12.82 9.34 23.93
CA LYS A 26 -13.91 9.64 23.00
C LYS A 26 -13.57 9.26 21.55
N TYR A 27 -12.30 9.36 21.16
CA TYR A 27 -11.85 8.90 19.85
C TYR A 27 -11.95 7.39 19.69
N GLU A 28 -11.62 6.62 20.71
CA GLU A 28 -11.79 5.17 20.74
C GLU A 28 -13.27 4.76 20.58
N GLU A 29 -14.19 5.47 21.26
CA GLU A 29 -15.63 5.28 21.06
C GLU A 29 -16.05 5.65 19.63
N TYR A 30 -15.56 6.76 19.11
CA TYR A 30 -15.84 7.23 17.76
C TYR A 30 -15.40 6.22 16.69
N THR A 31 -14.22 5.62 16.82
CA THR A 31 -13.69 4.66 15.84
C THR A 31 -14.44 3.33 15.79
N LYS A 32 -15.21 3.00 16.83
CA LYS A 32 -16.13 1.84 16.81
C LYS A 32 -17.36 2.08 15.94
N ILE A 33 -17.74 3.34 15.74
CA ILE A 33 -18.94 3.74 14.98
C ILE A 33 -18.55 4.22 13.58
N PHE A 34 -17.45 4.97 13.50
CA PHE A 34 -16.98 5.57 12.26
C PHE A 34 -15.56 5.09 11.94
N PRO A 35 -15.26 4.78 10.70
CA PRO A 35 -13.92 4.32 10.32
C PRO A 35 -12.86 5.37 10.62
N ALA A 36 -11.64 4.89 10.78
CA ALA A 36 -10.47 5.73 11.03
C ALA A 36 -10.35 6.87 10.00
N MET A 37 -9.73 7.97 10.45
CA MET A 37 -9.61 9.18 9.66
C MET A 37 -8.59 9.04 8.53
N PHE A 38 -9.07 9.11 7.30
CA PHE A 38 -8.24 9.23 6.12
C PHE A 38 -8.18 10.68 5.61
N THR A 39 -7.56 10.88 4.46
CA THR A 39 -7.45 12.16 3.78
C THR A 39 -8.83 12.83 3.66
N VAL A 40 -8.93 14.07 4.10
CA VAL A 40 -10.16 14.87 3.99
C VAL A 40 -10.18 15.59 2.65
N LEU A 41 -11.25 15.38 1.88
CA LEU A 41 -11.52 16.18 0.69
C LEU A 41 -12.05 17.57 1.14
N ASP A 42 -11.16 18.53 1.22
CA ASP A 42 -11.48 19.90 1.62
C ASP A 42 -11.68 20.84 0.42
N HIS A 43 -11.47 20.33 -0.80
CA HIS A 43 -11.54 21.04 -2.08
C HIS A 43 -10.58 22.24 -2.20
N LYS A 44 -9.58 22.30 -1.33
CA LYS A 44 -8.50 23.31 -1.34
C LYS A 44 -7.14 22.66 -1.45
N PHE A 45 -6.75 21.88 -0.45
CA PHE A 45 -5.53 21.08 -0.47
C PHE A 45 -5.77 19.76 -1.21
N CYS A 46 -6.82 19.03 -0.85
CA CYS A 46 -7.23 17.81 -1.52
C CYS A 46 -8.45 18.10 -2.40
N VAL A 47 -8.22 18.36 -3.68
CA VAL A 47 -9.25 18.82 -4.63
C VAL A 47 -10.13 17.70 -5.19
N GLY A 48 -9.73 16.44 -4.99
CA GLY A 48 -10.45 15.27 -5.44
C GLY A 48 -9.86 13.99 -4.84
N ASP A 49 -10.40 12.83 -5.20
CA ASP A 49 -9.83 11.55 -4.81
C ASP A 49 -8.40 11.43 -5.37
N PRO A 50 -7.36 11.26 -4.53
CA PRO A 50 -5.97 11.22 -4.98
C PRO A 50 -5.69 10.12 -6.00
N MET A 51 -6.35 8.96 -5.89
CA MET A 51 -6.17 7.86 -6.83
C MET A 51 -6.77 8.18 -8.19
N VAL A 52 -7.97 8.77 -8.20
CA VAL A 52 -8.62 9.23 -9.44
C VAL A 52 -7.78 10.32 -10.11
N LEU A 53 -7.32 11.30 -9.35
CA LEU A 53 -6.46 12.37 -9.87
C LEU A 53 -5.16 11.84 -10.45
N PHE A 54 -4.56 10.83 -9.81
CA PHE A 54 -3.35 10.17 -10.31
C PHE A 54 -3.64 9.45 -11.64
N MET A 55 -4.70 8.65 -11.71
CA MET A 55 -5.09 7.93 -12.92
C MET A 55 -5.46 8.85 -14.09
N GLU A 56 -6.01 10.03 -13.78
CA GLU A 56 -6.33 11.06 -14.78
C GLU A 56 -5.12 11.89 -15.23
N GLY A 57 -3.96 11.69 -14.60
CA GLY A 57 -2.74 12.46 -14.88
C GLY A 57 -2.79 13.89 -14.35
N LYS A 58 -3.64 14.16 -13.36
CA LYS A 58 -3.79 15.47 -12.69
C LYS A 58 -2.84 15.67 -11.50
N HIS A 59 -1.81 14.85 -11.41
CA HIS A 59 -0.74 14.97 -10.42
C HIS A 59 0.48 15.68 -11.04
N VAL A 60 1.37 16.15 -10.18
CA VAL A 60 2.64 16.74 -10.65
C VAL A 60 3.46 15.64 -11.33
N ASN A 61 3.95 15.93 -12.54
CA ASN A 61 4.73 14.99 -13.35
C ASN A 61 6.19 14.93 -12.86
N VAL A 62 6.44 14.13 -11.86
CA VAL A 62 7.76 13.87 -11.24
C VAL A 62 8.09 12.38 -11.28
N PRO A 63 9.36 12.00 -11.14
CA PRO A 63 9.73 10.61 -10.86
C PRO A 63 9.04 10.12 -9.57
N VAL A 64 8.60 8.87 -9.56
CA VAL A 64 7.94 8.27 -8.38
C VAL A 64 8.66 6.98 -8.02
N MET A 65 8.95 6.81 -6.73
CA MET A 65 9.42 5.55 -6.17
C MET A 65 8.45 5.13 -5.08
N SER A 66 7.88 3.94 -5.20
CA SER A 66 6.90 3.40 -4.26
C SER A 66 6.96 1.89 -4.23
N GLY A 67 6.51 1.30 -3.14
CA GLY A 67 6.50 -0.15 -2.96
C GLY A 67 5.75 -0.55 -1.70
N ASN A 68 5.97 -1.78 -1.29
CA ASN A 68 5.35 -2.37 -0.11
C ASN A 68 6.24 -3.47 0.48
N THR A 69 5.91 -3.88 1.70
CA THR A 69 6.45 -5.10 2.31
C THR A 69 5.66 -6.32 1.84
N SER A 70 6.25 -7.51 1.86
CA SER A 70 5.57 -8.73 1.36
C SER A 70 4.37 -9.13 2.22
N ASP A 71 4.45 -8.95 3.54
CA ASP A 71 3.36 -9.22 4.49
C ASP A 71 2.66 -7.92 4.91
N GLU A 72 2.38 -7.05 3.93
CA GLU A 72 1.69 -5.78 4.15
C GLU A 72 0.24 -6.00 4.58
N PHE A 73 -0.41 -4.95 5.10
CA PHE A 73 -1.79 -4.95 5.60
C PHE A 73 -2.81 -5.72 4.79
N PRO A 74 -4.03 -5.88 5.39
CA PRO A 74 -4.83 -7.04 5.08
C PRO A 74 -4.94 -7.23 3.59
N SER A 75 -4.75 -8.46 3.22
CA SER A 75 -4.85 -8.92 1.85
C SER A 75 -6.12 -8.35 1.21
N TYR A 76 -6.03 -7.91 -0.04
CA TYR A 76 -7.19 -7.51 -0.83
C TYR A 76 -8.27 -8.59 -0.84
N ILE A 77 -7.82 -9.84 -0.93
CA ILE A 77 -8.60 -11.03 -0.64
C ILE A 77 -7.69 -12.07 0.02
N GLU A 78 -8.17 -12.68 1.09
CA GLU A 78 -7.54 -13.79 1.78
C GLU A 78 -8.64 -14.62 2.43
N ALA A 79 -8.56 -15.93 2.31
CA ALA A 79 -9.59 -16.82 2.83
C ALA A 79 -9.00 -17.98 3.63
N SER A 80 -9.73 -18.43 4.65
CA SER A 80 -9.35 -19.55 5.52
C SER A 80 -9.82 -20.91 5.04
N SER A 81 -10.68 -20.94 4.03
CA SER A 81 -11.18 -22.17 3.37
C SER A 81 -11.63 -21.85 1.95
N LYS A 82 -11.88 -22.89 1.16
CA LYS A 82 -12.46 -22.72 -0.20
C LYS A 82 -13.87 -22.15 -0.19
N GLU A 83 -14.65 -22.47 0.81
CA GLU A 83 -16.01 -21.95 1.02
C GLU A 83 -15.95 -20.46 1.37
N ASP A 84 -15.05 -20.08 2.28
CA ASP A 84 -14.78 -18.68 2.63
C ASP A 84 -14.27 -17.90 1.42
N LEU A 85 -13.38 -18.52 0.61
CA LEU A 85 -12.86 -17.92 -0.61
C LEU A 85 -13.98 -17.62 -1.61
N LYS A 86 -14.89 -18.56 -1.82
CA LYS A 86 -16.03 -18.37 -2.73
C LYS A 86 -16.91 -17.20 -2.27
N LYS A 87 -17.26 -17.15 -1.00
CA LYS A 87 -18.05 -16.07 -0.41
C LYS A 87 -17.38 -14.72 -0.58
N LYS A 88 -16.11 -14.61 -0.22
CA LYS A 88 -15.34 -13.36 -0.36
C LYS A 88 -15.18 -12.94 -1.82
N ALA A 89 -14.97 -13.89 -2.72
CA ALA A 89 -14.88 -13.59 -4.15
C ALA A 89 -16.21 -13.03 -4.68
N GLU A 90 -17.35 -13.58 -4.28
CA GLU A 90 -18.68 -13.07 -4.63
C GLU A 90 -18.90 -11.63 -4.09
N GLU A 91 -18.49 -11.37 -2.85
CA GLU A 91 -18.59 -10.05 -2.21
C GLU A 91 -17.72 -9.00 -2.90
N ILE A 92 -16.46 -9.35 -3.25
CA ILE A 92 -15.49 -8.41 -3.81
C ILE A 92 -15.66 -8.23 -5.32
N PHE A 93 -15.84 -9.33 -6.07
CA PHE A 93 -15.81 -9.31 -7.54
C PHE A 93 -17.20 -9.43 -8.18
N GLY A 94 -18.26 -9.73 -7.41
CA GLY A 94 -19.62 -9.86 -7.91
C GLY A 94 -19.70 -10.83 -9.09
N LYS A 95 -20.19 -10.38 -10.23
CA LYS A 95 -20.31 -11.20 -11.46
C LYS A 95 -18.98 -11.74 -12.01
N ASN A 96 -17.86 -11.22 -11.57
CA ASN A 96 -16.54 -11.68 -11.99
C ASN A 96 -15.94 -12.73 -11.01
N ALA A 97 -16.66 -13.11 -9.95
CA ALA A 97 -16.19 -14.06 -8.95
C ALA A 97 -15.81 -15.42 -9.55
N GLU A 98 -16.64 -15.97 -10.44
CA GLU A 98 -16.33 -17.24 -11.11
C GLU A 98 -15.04 -17.16 -11.94
N THR A 99 -14.80 -16.04 -12.61
CA THR A 99 -13.56 -15.82 -13.37
C THR A 99 -12.34 -15.82 -12.44
N PHE A 100 -12.45 -15.14 -11.29
CA PHE A 100 -11.42 -15.14 -10.27
C PHE A 100 -11.11 -16.55 -9.74
N LEU A 101 -12.14 -17.31 -9.40
CA LEU A 101 -11.99 -18.66 -8.86
C LEU A 101 -11.44 -19.70 -9.84
N ARG A 102 -11.39 -19.39 -11.14
CA ARG A 102 -10.75 -20.24 -12.17
C ARG A 102 -9.22 -20.10 -12.21
N PHE A 103 -8.65 -19.06 -11.61
CA PHE A 103 -7.20 -18.91 -11.58
C PHE A 103 -6.57 -19.88 -10.57
N PRO A 104 -5.56 -20.65 -10.97
CA PRO A 104 -4.85 -21.55 -10.05
C PRO A 104 -4.25 -20.82 -8.85
N GLU A 105 -3.79 -19.59 -9.05
CA GLU A 105 -3.22 -18.73 -8.00
C GLU A 105 -4.24 -18.40 -6.91
N ALA A 106 -5.52 -18.20 -7.27
CA ALA A 106 -6.58 -17.95 -6.30
C ALA A 106 -6.89 -19.20 -5.45
N MET A 107 -6.77 -20.38 -6.05
CA MET A 107 -7.13 -21.66 -5.43
C MET A 107 -5.97 -22.34 -4.72
N ARG A 108 -4.78 -21.75 -4.78
CA ARG A 108 -3.59 -22.31 -4.13
C ARG A 108 -3.57 -21.93 -2.64
N GLU A 109 -3.43 -22.95 -1.82
CA GLU A 109 -3.21 -22.82 -0.40
C GLU A 109 -1.74 -22.45 -0.13
N ASP A 110 -1.51 -21.50 0.75
CA ASP A 110 -0.17 -21.11 1.21
C ASP A 110 0.28 -21.95 2.40
N SER A 111 1.48 -21.69 2.93
CA SER A 111 2.06 -22.37 4.09
C SER A 111 1.24 -22.22 5.37
N ASP A 112 0.40 -21.19 5.45
CA ASP A 112 -0.40 -20.87 6.62
C ASP A 112 -1.85 -21.39 6.49
N GLY A 113 -2.13 -22.18 5.46
CA GLY A 113 -3.45 -22.72 5.18
C GLY A 113 -4.43 -21.69 4.65
N LYS A 114 -3.93 -20.59 4.04
CA LYS A 114 -4.74 -19.53 3.47
C LYS A 114 -4.81 -19.61 1.94
N TYR A 115 -5.89 -19.12 1.39
CA TYR A 115 -6.14 -19.05 -0.05
C TYR A 115 -6.15 -17.61 -0.52
N ALA A 116 -5.72 -17.40 -1.75
CA ALA A 116 -5.78 -16.13 -2.44
C ALA A 116 -5.19 -14.95 -1.63
N LYS A 117 -4.03 -15.15 -0.97
CA LYS A 117 -3.33 -14.06 -0.26
C LYS A 117 -2.81 -13.05 -1.27
N VAL A 118 -3.65 -12.05 -1.59
CA VAL A 118 -3.36 -10.99 -2.55
C VAL A 118 -3.06 -9.69 -1.81
N ASN A 119 -1.86 -9.17 -1.97
CA ASN A 119 -1.48 -7.87 -1.42
C ASN A 119 -2.18 -6.75 -2.19
N GLY A 120 -3.11 -6.05 -1.52
CA GLY A 120 -3.91 -5.00 -2.14
C GLY A 120 -3.10 -3.75 -2.49
N ILE A 121 -2.07 -3.42 -1.68
CA ILE A 121 -1.19 -2.28 -1.91
C ILE A 121 -0.33 -2.54 -3.15
N GLU A 122 0.28 -3.73 -3.26
CA GLU A 122 1.03 -4.15 -4.45
C GLU A 122 0.19 -3.99 -5.71
N CYS A 123 -1.02 -4.57 -5.70
CA CYS A 123 -1.91 -4.53 -6.87
C CYS A 123 -2.31 -3.10 -7.23
N THR A 124 -2.59 -2.25 -6.24
CA THR A 124 -2.97 -0.85 -6.46
C THR A 124 -1.80 -0.04 -7.04
N ILE A 125 -0.60 -0.12 -6.46
CA ILE A 125 0.57 0.59 -6.97
C ILE A 125 0.88 0.16 -8.41
N LYS A 126 0.90 -1.14 -8.67
CA LYS A 126 1.16 -1.69 -10.02
C LYS A 126 0.08 -1.28 -11.02
N CYS A 127 -1.19 -1.21 -10.61
CA CYS A 127 -2.28 -0.68 -11.43
C CYS A 127 -2.03 0.78 -11.79
N LEU A 128 -1.73 1.63 -10.81
CA LEU A 128 -1.46 3.05 -11.03
C LEU A 128 -0.24 3.28 -11.93
N PHE A 129 0.82 2.49 -11.75
CA PHE A 129 2.03 2.59 -12.55
C PHE A 129 1.84 2.11 -14.00
N SER A 130 0.99 1.10 -14.20
CA SER A 130 0.65 0.59 -15.54
C SER A 130 -0.19 1.57 -16.35
N ASP A 131 -1.09 2.30 -15.70
CA ASP A 131 -2.04 3.21 -16.34
C ASP A 131 -1.65 4.69 -16.21
N LYS A 132 -0.39 4.97 -15.84
CA LYS A 132 0.09 6.34 -15.65
C LYS A 132 -0.20 7.21 -16.88
N LYS A 133 -0.91 8.30 -16.64
CA LYS A 133 -1.07 9.38 -17.62
C LYS A 133 -0.19 10.54 -17.15
N SER A 134 0.47 11.19 -18.09
CA SER A 134 1.25 12.40 -17.79
C SER A 134 1.08 13.41 -18.90
N ALA A 135 1.01 14.67 -18.54
CA ALA A 135 1.12 15.78 -19.48
C ALA A 135 2.62 15.99 -19.77
N GLY A 136 3.04 15.74 -21.00
CA GLY A 136 4.43 15.91 -21.41
C GLY A 136 5.27 14.64 -21.36
N GLU A 137 6.58 14.78 -21.16
CA GLU A 137 7.54 13.68 -21.10
C GLU A 137 7.25 12.75 -19.93
N LYS A 138 7.21 11.44 -20.18
CA LYS A 138 6.99 10.44 -19.14
C LYS A 138 8.17 10.44 -18.15
N LYS A 139 7.89 10.69 -16.86
CA LYS A 139 8.87 10.51 -15.81
C LYS A 139 8.89 9.06 -15.35
N PRO A 140 10.06 8.53 -14.92
CA PRO A 140 10.20 7.14 -14.50
C PRO A 140 9.46 6.89 -13.18
N TYR A 141 8.87 5.71 -13.08
CA TYR A 141 8.28 5.17 -11.84
C TYR A 141 9.03 3.92 -11.47
N TYR A 142 9.43 3.80 -10.20
CA TYR A 142 10.21 2.69 -9.67
C TYR A 142 9.40 1.97 -8.61
N TYR A 143 9.23 0.66 -8.79
CA TYR A 143 8.50 -0.15 -7.85
C TYR A 143 9.43 -1.10 -7.09
N TYR A 144 9.24 -1.22 -5.77
CA TYR A 144 9.95 -2.19 -4.95
C TYR A 144 9.00 -3.08 -4.15
N ARG A 145 9.53 -4.25 -3.79
CA ARG A 145 8.97 -5.12 -2.77
C ARG A 145 10.05 -5.44 -1.75
N PHE A 146 9.75 -5.19 -0.49
CA PHE A 146 10.62 -5.56 0.60
C PHE A 146 10.26 -6.97 1.07
N ASP A 147 11.22 -7.91 0.98
CA ASP A 147 11.03 -9.34 1.21
C ASP A 147 12.24 -9.94 1.96
N SER A 148 12.79 -9.20 2.90
CA SER A 148 13.89 -9.65 3.75
C SER A 148 13.38 -10.45 4.94
N ASP A 149 14.12 -11.47 5.36
CA ASP A 149 13.87 -12.14 6.62
C ASP A 149 14.05 -11.17 7.80
N ILE A 150 13.10 -11.17 8.71
CA ILE A 150 13.15 -10.32 9.89
C ILE A 150 13.45 -11.22 11.09
N PRO A 151 14.67 -11.13 11.66
CA PRO A 151 15.09 -12.03 12.73
C PRO A 151 14.33 -11.72 14.02
N GLY A 152 14.02 -12.77 14.78
CA GLY A 152 13.33 -12.68 16.06
C GLY A 152 12.69 -14.00 16.43
N TRP A 153 12.22 -14.09 17.66
CA TRP A 153 11.55 -15.28 18.19
C TRP A 153 10.05 -15.34 17.84
N ASP A 154 9.52 -14.22 17.32
CA ASP A 154 8.09 -13.99 17.07
C ASP A 154 7.66 -14.33 15.65
N ASN A 155 8.60 -14.74 14.77
CA ASN A 155 8.31 -15.04 13.36
C ASN A 155 7.43 -13.97 12.67
N ALA A 156 7.82 -12.71 12.81
CA ALA A 156 6.97 -11.56 12.48
C ALA A 156 6.70 -11.39 10.97
N GLY A 157 7.45 -12.08 10.10
CA GLY A 157 7.39 -11.82 8.66
C GLY A 157 7.85 -10.41 8.28
N THR A 158 7.61 -10.04 7.03
CA THR A 158 7.89 -8.69 6.52
C THR A 158 6.70 -7.76 6.73
N PHE A 159 6.38 -7.50 7.99
CA PHE A 159 5.21 -6.71 8.40
C PHE A 159 5.30 -5.24 7.97
N HIS A 160 4.15 -4.57 7.98
CA HIS A 160 4.02 -3.16 7.62
C HIS A 160 5.07 -2.26 8.29
N SER A 161 5.70 -1.42 7.50
CA SER A 161 6.71 -0.42 7.93
C SER A 161 8.04 -1.00 8.43
N VAL A 162 8.29 -2.30 8.36
CA VAL A 162 9.57 -2.90 8.78
C VAL A 162 10.73 -2.43 7.91
N ASP A 163 10.48 -2.13 6.65
CA ASP A 163 11.44 -1.58 5.69
C ASP A 163 11.99 -0.22 6.10
N LEU A 164 11.27 0.56 6.91
CA LEU A 164 11.74 1.85 7.41
C LEU A 164 13.02 1.73 8.24
N TRP A 165 13.20 0.64 8.99
CA TRP A 165 14.44 0.42 9.74
C TRP A 165 15.65 0.30 8.81
N PHE A 166 15.44 -0.27 7.62
CA PHE A 166 16.47 -0.43 6.60
C PHE A 166 16.75 0.90 5.87
N PHE A 167 15.70 1.61 5.44
CA PHE A 167 15.88 2.90 4.74
C PHE A 167 16.60 3.94 5.57
N PHE A 168 16.33 3.97 6.88
CA PHE A 168 16.91 4.96 7.79
C PHE A 168 18.12 4.44 8.56
N GLU A 169 18.64 3.26 8.21
CA GLU A 169 19.80 2.64 8.87
C GLU A 169 19.67 2.60 10.41
N THR A 170 18.45 2.29 10.90
CA THR A 170 18.14 2.29 12.33
C THR A 170 18.08 0.91 12.96
N LEU A 171 18.55 -0.13 12.28
CA LEU A 171 18.50 -1.53 12.73
C LEU A 171 19.08 -1.71 14.14
N ALA A 172 20.18 -1.03 14.44
CA ALA A 172 20.84 -1.11 15.75
C ALA A 172 19.99 -0.54 16.92
N LYS A 173 18.92 0.19 16.61
CA LYS A 173 17.99 0.72 17.64
C LYS A 173 16.83 -0.24 17.93
N CYS A 174 16.74 -1.33 17.19
CA CYS A 174 15.72 -2.36 17.38
C CYS A 174 16.26 -3.50 18.26
N TRP A 175 15.39 -4.17 19.02
CA TRP A 175 15.74 -5.32 19.83
C TRP A 175 16.09 -6.60 19.00
N ARG A 176 15.73 -6.62 17.73
CA ARG A 176 15.90 -7.78 16.85
C ARG A 176 17.38 -8.06 16.56
N PRO A 177 17.80 -9.34 16.53
CA PRO A 177 19.19 -9.73 16.36
C PRO A 177 19.62 -9.63 14.90
N PHE A 178 19.59 -8.43 14.32
CA PHE A 178 20.09 -8.17 12.99
C PHE A 178 21.59 -8.47 12.89
N VAL A 179 22.01 -9.09 11.78
CA VAL A 179 23.40 -9.47 11.51
C VAL A 179 23.93 -8.76 10.26
N GLY A 180 25.22 -8.92 9.95
CA GLY A 180 25.93 -8.18 8.91
C GLY A 180 25.17 -8.00 7.59
N ARG A 181 24.59 -9.08 7.02
CA ARG A 181 23.82 -8.99 5.76
C ARG A 181 22.64 -8.00 5.83
N HIS A 182 21.98 -7.86 6.98
CA HIS A 182 20.88 -6.90 7.14
C HIS A 182 21.40 -5.46 7.11
N TYR A 183 22.56 -5.21 7.71
CA TYR A 183 23.23 -3.88 7.67
C TYR A 183 23.71 -3.57 6.25
N ASP A 184 24.25 -4.55 5.52
CA ASP A 184 24.63 -4.38 4.12
C ASP A 184 23.41 -4.06 3.24
N LEU A 185 22.30 -4.76 3.41
CA LEU A 185 21.05 -4.46 2.72
C LEU A 185 20.54 -3.07 3.09
N SER A 186 20.56 -2.72 4.38
CA SER A 186 20.12 -1.42 4.88
C SER A 186 20.91 -0.28 4.23
N ARG A 187 22.23 -0.39 4.18
CA ARG A 187 23.13 0.58 3.51
C ARG A 187 22.78 0.72 2.02
N MET A 188 22.62 -0.39 1.29
CA MET A 188 22.23 -0.33 -0.13
C MET A 188 20.88 0.31 -0.33
N MET A 189 19.89 -0.03 0.50
CA MET A 189 18.57 0.59 0.45
C MET A 189 18.65 2.09 0.69
N CYS A 190 19.38 2.53 1.71
CA CYS A 190 19.62 3.95 1.97
C CYS A 190 20.23 4.65 0.75
N ASN A 191 21.23 4.03 0.10
CA ASN A 191 21.88 4.59 -1.08
C ASN A 191 20.91 4.73 -2.28
N TYR A 192 20.04 3.77 -2.54
CA TYR A 192 18.99 3.89 -3.57
C TYR A 192 18.08 5.10 -3.30
N TRP A 193 17.65 5.27 -2.05
CA TRP A 193 16.78 6.39 -1.65
C TRP A 193 17.51 7.73 -1.79
N VAL A 194 18.77 7.80 -1.34
CA VAL A 194 19.59 9.02 -1.44
C VAL A 194 19.81 9.41 -2.90
N ASN A 195 20.12 8.46 -3.77
CA ASN A 195 20.28 8.72 -5.20
C ASN A 195 18.96 9.24 -5.80
N PHE A 196 17.84 8.55 -5.54
CA PHE A 196 16.55 8.97 -6.03
C PHE A 196 16.13 10.37 -5.55
N ILE A 197 16.32 10.67 -4.27
CA ILE A 197 16.01 12.00 -3.70
C ILE A 197 16.83 13.10 -4.39
N LYS A 198 18.10 12.82 -4.72
CA LYS A 198 18.98 13.79 -5.35
C LYS A 198 18.72 13.99 -6.85
N THR A 199 18.38 12.92 -7.55
CA THR A 199 18.42 12.91 -9.02
C THR A 199 17.10 12.48 -9.69
N GLY A 200 16.18 11.85 -8.95
CA GLY A 200 15.01 11.18 -9.51
C GLY A 200 15.30 9.80 -10.10
N ASP A 201 16.55 9.32 -9.96
CA ASP A 201 17.01 7.99 -10.39
C ASP A 201 17.64 7.28 -9.18
N PRO A 202 17.17 6.06 -8.80
CA PRO A 202 17.74 5.33 -7.67
C PRO A 202 19.12 4.73 -7.97
N ASN A 203 19.50 4.61 -9.23
CA ASN A 203 20.72 3.92 -9.66
C ASN A 203 21.99 4.68 -9.28
N GLY A 204 23.06 3.94 -9.03
CA GLY A 204 24.36 4.49 -8.64
C GLY A 204 25.23 3.44 -7.97
N ASN A 205 26.24 3.94 -7.26
CA ASN A 205 27.20 3.10 -6.55
C ASN A 205 26.82 2.95 -5.07
N ASP A 206 27.17 1.80 -4.51
CA ASP A 206 27.18 1.60 -3.07
C ASP A 206 28.35 2.38 -2.40
N ALA A 207 28.36 2.42 -1.09
CA ALA A 207 29.38 3.13 -0.31
C ALA A 207 30.82 2.67 -0.57
N ASP A 208 31.00 1.43 -1.04
CA ASP A 208 32.32 0.89 -1.44
C ASP A 208 32.74 1.26 -2.87
N GLY A 209 31.97 2.09 -3.55
CA GLY A 209 32.22 2.56 -4.92
C GLY A 209 31.80 1.56 -6.00
N LYS A 210 31.26 0.39 -5.66
CA LYS A 210 30.78 -0.57 -6.65
C LYS A 210 29.36 -0.26 -7.09
N PRO A 211 29.00 -0.52 -8.37
CA PRO A 211 27.65 -0.33 -8.83
C PRO A 211 26.69 -1.26 -8.10
N MET A 212 25.57 -0.69 -7.65
CA MET A 212 24.44 -1.46 -7.13
C MET A 212 23.69 -2.15 -8.27
N PRO A 213 22.92 -3.24 -8.00
CA PRO A 213 22.03 -3.82 -9.00
C PRO A 213 21.13 -2.77 -9.66
N TYR A 214 21.08 -2.77 -11.00
CA TYR A 214 20.37 -1.73 -11.72
C TYR A 214 18.86 -1.87 -11.54
N TRP A 215 18.20 -0.83 -11.02
CA TRP A 215 16.77 -0.77 -10.81
C TRP A 215 16.10 -0.18 -12.04
N TYR A 216 15.38 -1.00 -12.80
CA TYR A 216 14.67 -0.59 -14.02
C TYR A 216 13.37 0.12 -13.66
N PRO A 217 12.99 1.17 -14.41
CA PRO A 217 11.65 1.74 -14.30
C PRO A 217 10.56 0.69 -14.53
N TYR A 218 9.44 0.86 -13.84
CA TYR A 218 8.25 0.05 -14.05
C TYR A 218 7.51 0.50 -15.30
N GLU A 219 7.39 -0.38 -16.28
CA GLU A 219 6.60 -0.15 -17.49
C GLU A 219 5.55 -1.26 -17.62
N LYS A 220 4.38 -0.93 -18.21
CA LYS A 220 3.29 -1.89 -18.38
C LYS A 220 3.72 -3.11 -19.21
N GLU A 221 4.43 -2.87 -20.28
CA GLU A 221 4.90 -3.89 -21.24
C GLU A 221 6.04 -4.74 -20.67
N LYS A 222 6.79 -4.17 -19.75
CA LYS A 222 7.91 -4.81 -19.06
C LYS A 222 7.92 -4.41 -17.58
N PRO A 223 7.01 -4.94 -16.77
CA PRO A 223 6.95 -4.59 -15.36
C PRO A 223 8.19 -5.11 -14.65
N CYS A 224 9.04 -4.17 -14.22
CA CYS A 224 10.23 -4.45 -13.44
C CYS A 224 10.01 -4.04 -11.99
N GLU A 225 10.49 -4.86 -11.06
CA GLU A 225 10.48 -4.57 -9.63
C GLU A 225 11.86 -4.82 -9.02
N MET A 226 12.23 -4.01 -8.04
CA MET A 226 13.35 -4.29 -7.16
C MET A 226 12.84 -5.05 -5.95
N ILE A 227 13.38 -6.24 -5.70
CA ILE A 227 13.05 -7.03 -4.52
C ILE A 227 14.22 -6.93 -3.55
N PHE A 228 13.98 -6.37 -2.38
CA PHE A 228 14.96 -6.31 -1.30
C PHE A 228 14.88 -7.59 -0.48
N MET A 229 15.69 -8.57 -0.87
CA MET A 229 15.81 -9.86 -0.19
C MET A 229 16.90 -9.82 0.89
N SER A 230 16.94 -10.84 1.75
CA SER A 230 17.77 -10.87 2.96
C SER A 230 19.27 -10.63 2.74
N ASP A 231 19.80 -11.05 1.62
CA ASP A 231 21.24 -10.97 1.32
C ASP A 231 21.59 -9.94 0.27
N ARG A 232 20.65 -9.56 -0.59
CA ARG A 232 20.90 -8.56 -1.63
C ARG A 232 19.61 -8.11 -2.32
N PRO A 233 19.62 -6.92 -2.92
CA PRO A 233 18.59 -6.52 -3.87
C PRO A 233 18.62 -7.40 -5.13
N VAL A 234 17.44 -7.79 -5.60
CA VAL A 234 17.28 -8.62 -6.80
C VAL A 234 16.29 -7.92 -7.74
N VAL A 235 16.68 -7.82 -9.01
CA VAL A 235 15.78 -7.29 -10.05
C VAL A 235 14.94 -8.40 -10.62
N ASN A 236 13.65 -8.23 -10.63
CA ASN A 236 12.71 -9.11 -11.29
C ASN A 236 11.97 -8.33 -12.38
N CYS A 237 12.17 -8.71 -13.63
CA CYS A 237 11.44 -8.17 -14.77
C CYS A 237 10.70 -9.30 -15.47
N GLY A 238 9.42 -9.13 -15.66
CA GLY A 238 8.56 -10.14 -16.24
C GLY A 238 7.38 -9.54 -16.99
N TRP A 239 6.37 -10.33 -17.16
CA TRP A 239 5.06 -9.93 -17.69
C TRP A 239 4.00 -10.02 -16.61
N VAL A 240 2.94 -9.27 -16.80
CA VAL A 240 1.76 -9.38 -15.95
C VAL A 240 1.08 -10.72 -16.26
N THR A 241 0.92 -11.57 -15.25
CA THR A 241 0.16 -12.81 -15.44
C THR A 241 -1.33 -12.50 -15.64
N PRO A 242 -2.12 -13.37 -16.30
CA PRO A 242 -3.57 -13.17 -16.45
C PRO A 242 -4.29 -12.96 -15.11
N PHE A 243 -3.82 -13.61 -14.05
CA PHE A 243 -4.33 -13.39 -12.69
C PHE A 243 -4.08 -11.97 -12.19
N LYS A 244 -2.84 -11.48 -12.33
CA LYS A 244 -2.48 -10.11 -11.93
C LYS A 244 -3.19 -9.07 -12.79
N GLU A 245 -3.34 -9.31 -14.09
CA GLU A 245 -4.08 -8.45 -15.00
C GLU A 245 -5.56 -8.35 -14.58
N PHE A 246 -6.19 -9.48 -14.29
CA PHE A 246 -7.55 -9.51 -13.77
C PHE A 246 -7.69 -8.64 -12.51
N LEU A 247 -6.79 -8.81 -11.52
CA LEU A 247 -6.83 -8.03 -10.28
C LEU A 247 -6.66 -6.52 -10.53
N GLN A 248 -5.71 -6.14 -11.37
CA GLN A 248 -5.50 -4.74 -11.74
C GLN A 248 -6.73 -4.14 -12.43
N GLU A 249 -7.40 -4.89 -13.30
CA GLU A 249 -8.65 -4.44 -13.92
C GLU A 249 -9.80 -4.26 -12.94
N GLN A 250 -9.92 -5.14 -11.92
CA GLN A 250 -10.95 -4.98 -10.89
C GLN A 250 -10.67 -3.73 -10.04
N ILE A 251 -9.43 -3.54 -9.61
CA ILE A 251 -8.99 -2.36 -8.86
C ILE A 251 -9.24 -1.09 -9.68
N LYS A 252 -8.86 -1.08 -10.95
CA LYS A 252 -9.09 0.06 -11.84
C LYS A 252 -10.56 0.42 -11.97
N LYS A 253 -11.44 -0.56 -12.09
CA LYS A 253 -12.90 -0.32 -12.12
C LYS A 253 -13.37 0.33 -10.82
N THR A 254 -12.91 -0.16 -9.67
CA THR A 254 -13.25 0.41 -8.38
C THR A 254 -12.77 1.86 -8.24
N LEU A 255 -11.55 2.15 -8.67
CA LEU A 255 -10.98 3.49 -8.64
C LEU A 255 -11.69 4.46 -9.61
N SER A 256 -12.02 4.01 -10.83
CA SER A 256 -12.59 4.86 -11.88
C SER A 256 -14.08 5.20 -11.67
N THR A 257 -14.81 4.42 -10.90
CA THR A 257 -16.23 4.67 -10.66
C THR A 257 -16.48 5.83 -9.70
N GLY A 258 -15.41 6.44 -9.14
CA GLY A 258 -15.56 7.50 -8.13
C GLY A 258 -16.47 7.07 -6.98
N SER A 259 -16.72 5.76 -6.87
CA SER A 259 -17.51 5.23 -5.79
C SER A 259 -16.77 5.57 -4.51
N ASP A 260 -17.48 6.17 -3.55
CA ASP A 260 -17.00 6.39 -2.18
C ASP A 260 -16.66 5.05 -1.47
N GLN A 261 -16.49 4.01 -2.23
CA GLN A 261 -15.87 2.75 -1.90
C GLN A 261 -14.35 2.83 -1.88
N ASN A 262 -13.78 3.99 -1.56
CA ASN A 262 -12.59 4.04 -0.73
C ASN A 262 -12.96 3.54 0.67
N SER A 263 -13.79 2.60 0.65
CA SER A 263 -14.12 1.78 1.75
C SER A 263 -13.09 0.67 1.76
N TRP A 264 -12.13 0.90 2.50
CA TRP A 264 -11.87 -0.10 3.51
C TRP A 264 -13.20 -0.22 4.30
N ASN A 265 -14.23 -0.85 3.70
CA ASN A 265 -15.51 -1.23 4.29
C ASN A 265 -16.46 -0.15 4.86
N VAL A 266 -16.66 0.99 4.23
CA VAL A 266 -17.78 1.87 4.61
C VAL A 266 -18.82 1.92 3.52
N LYS A 267 -19.96 1.31 3.74
CA LYS A 267 -21.13 1.39 2.85
C LYS A 267 -21.70 2.82 2.89
N LYS A 268 -21.92 3.41 1.71
CA LYS A 268 -22.45 4.77 1.52
C LYS A 268 -23.84 5.01 2.16
N GLY A 269 -24.54 3.97 2.59
CA GLY A 269 -25.88 4.05 3.18
C GLY A 269 -25.91 4.48 4.64
N ASP A 270 -24.81 4.27 5.39
CA ASP A 270 -24.85 4.41 6.85
C ASP A 270 -24.68 5.85 7.35
N TYR A 271 -24.32 6.79 6.46
CA TYR A 271 -24.02 8.16 6.86
C TYR A 271 -25.22 9.11 6.82
N ASN A 272 -26.25 8.82 6.03
CA ASN A 272 -27.37 9.74 5.82
C ASN A 272 -28.61 9.47 6.67
N GLU A 273 -28.72 8.32 7.33
CA GLU A 273 -29.92 8.01 8.12
C GLU A 273 -29.79 8.31 9.62
N GLN A 274 -28.58 8.52 10.15
CA GLN A 274 -28.38 8.79 11.58
C GLN A 274 -28.27 10.29 11.93
N VAL A 275 -28.51 11.20 10.98
CA VAL A 275 -28.42 12.65 11.19
C VAL A 275 -29.68 13.37 10.69
N LYS A 276 -30.82 12.75 10.89
CA LYS A 276 -32.09 13.46 10.94
C LYS A 276 -32.57 13.37 12.39
N ASP A 277 -32.15 14.37 13.15
CA ASP A 277 -32.85 15.10 14.22
C ASP A 277 -31.85 15.94 15.03
#